data_6b92fae217f2b1069b15c817b50c19e5
#
_entry.id   6b92fae217f2b1069b15c817b50c19e5
#
_cell.length_a   1.000
_cell.length_b   1.000
_cell.length_c   1.000
_cell.angle_alpha   90.00
_cell.angle_beta   90.00
_cell.angle_gamma   90.00
#
_symmetry.space_group_name_H-M   'P 1'
#
loop_
_entity.id
_entity.type
_entity.pdbx_description
1 polymer ?
#
loop_
_entity_poly.entity_id
_entity_poly.type
_entity_poly.pdbx_seq_one_letter_code
_entity_poly.pdbx_strand_id
1 'polypeptide(L)'
;VLDPYLAGVFIHEAFGHLSEADFVYENPKMQELLTLGKPLAIEQLNVVDDATMPGLPGSLKYDDEGVLAGRKYLIKDGVLNQRLHSRETAGKMNEAPTGNARAIAASYPPIVRMTNTGIEAGDCPFEEMIADIEEGVYAVRMLGGQTNGEMFTFAAAQGYMIRNGQIAEPVSDVTLSGNVFQTLKDIEAIGNDSLYVSGGCGKGGQAPLAVSVGGPHVRIKDVVIGGR
;
A
#
# COMPACT_ATOMS: atom_id res chain seq x y z
N VAL A 1 -7.45 10.88 9.04
CA VAL A 1 -6.92 9.60 9.57
C VAL A 1 -7.57 8.44 8.83
N LEU A 2 -6.80 7.45 8.44
CA LEU A 2 -7.27 6.20 7.82
C LEU A 2 -7.33 5.10 8.86
N ASP A 3 -8.38 4.27 8.81
CA ASP A 3 -8.41 3.04 9.60
C ASP A 3 -7.40 2.00 9.04
N PRO A 4 -7.06 0.95 9.79
CA PRO A 4 -6.09 -0.06 9.34
C PRO A 4 -6.44 -0.74 8.01
N TYR A 5 -7.73 -0.95 7.71
CA TYR A 5 -8.13 -1.52 6.44
C TYR A 5 -7.90 -0.55 5.27
N LEU A 6 -8.36 0.69 5.40
CA LEU A 6 -8.20 1.70 4.35
C LEU A 6 -6.72 2.06 4.16
N ALA A 7 -5.92 2.12 5.23
CA ALA A 7 -4.48 2.30 5.17
C ALA A 7 -3.78 1.16 4.40
N GLY A 8 -4.19 -0.09 4.65
CA GLY A 8 -3.69 -1.25 3.92
C GLY A 8 -4.03 -1.21 2.43
N VAL A 9 -5.26 -0.84 2.08
CA VAL A 9 -5.66 -0.67 0.68
C VAL A 9 -4.95 0.52 0.05
N PHE A 10 -4.87 1.65 0.76
CA PHE A 10 -4.14 2.83 0.29
C PHE A 10 -2.70 2.47 -0.12
N ILE A 11 -1.95 1.79 0.74
CA ILE A 11 -0.57 1.47 0.43
C ILE A 11 -0.45 0.41 -0.68
N HIS A 12 -1.37 -0.55 -0.77
CA HIS A 12 -1.41 -1.53 -1.85
C HIS A 12 -1.63 -0.87 -3.22
N GLU A 13 -2.67 -0.03 -3.33
CA GLU A 13 -3.03 0.63 -4.58
C GLU A 13 -2.07 1.79 -4.91
N ALA A 14 -1.78 2.64 -3.93
CA ALA A 14 -0.99 3.84 -4.18
C ALA A 14 0.49 3.53 -4.44
N PHE A 15 1.08 2.57 -3.74
CA PHE A 15 2.50 2.28 -3.84
C PHE A 15 2.84 0.85 -4.22
N GLY A 16 2.06 -0.13 -3.76
CA GLY A 16 2.30 -1.53 -4.03
C GLY A 16 2.44 -1.82 -5.53
N HIS A 17 1.48 -1.38 -6.34
CA HIS A 17 1.54 -1.52 -7.79
C HIS A 17 2.71 -0.76 -8.43
N LEU A 18 3.10 0.40 -7.89
CA LEU A 18 4.26 1.15 -8.36
C LEU A 18 5.59 0.46 -8.02
N SER A 19 5.60 -0.44 -7.04
CA SER A 19 6.78 -1.24 -6.69
C SER A 19 6.99 -2.46 -7.59
N GLU A 20 6.01 -2.82 -8.41
CA GLU A 20 6.09 -3.93 -9.36
C GLU A 20 6.98 -3.55 -10.55
N ALA A 21 8.10 -4.24 -10.72
CA ALA A 21 9.18 -3.85 -11.63
C ALA A 21 8.78 -3.81 -13.11
N ASP A 22 7.77 -4.56 -13.54
CA ASP A 22 7.24 -4.54 -14.90
C ASP A 22 6.53 -3.21 -15.24
N PHE A 23 6.05 -2.45 -14.26
CA PHE A 23 5.61 -1.07 -14.47
C PHE A 23 6.76 -0.08 -14.61
N VAL A 24 7.92 -0.41 -14.04
CA VAL A 24 9.04 0.52 -13.91
C VAL A 24 9.99 0.42 -15.12
N TYR A 25 10.37 -0.82 -15.49
CA TYR A 25 11.49 -0.98 -16.43
C TYR A 25 11.23 -0.46 -17.85
N GLU A 26 9.98 -0.42 -18.29
CA GLU A 26 9.59 0.11 -19.61
C GLU A 26 9.31 1.63 -19.62
N ASN A 27 9.31 2.26 -18.44
CA ASN A 27 8.94 3.65 -18.29
C ASN A 27 10.11 4.49 -17.71
N PRO A 28 10.86 5.24 -18.53
CA PRO A 28 12.00 6.03 -18.06
C PRO A 28 11.65 7.04 -16.97
N LYS A 29 10.45 7.65 -17.02
CA LYS A 29 9.99 8.58 -15.97
C LYS A 29 9.80 7.84 -14.65
N MET A 30 9.23 6.64 -14.68
CA MET A 30 9.05 5.83 -13.47
C MET A 30 10.38 5.33 -12.91
N GLN A 31 11.36 5.01 -13.76
CA GLN A 31 12.71 4.64 -13.31
C GLN A 31 13.39 5.79 -12.56
N GLU A 32 13.22 7.02 -13.02
CA GLU A 32 13.74 8.23 -12.36
C GLU A 32 13.01 8.48 -11.01
N LEU A 33 11.67 8.42 -11.02
CA LEU A 33 10.86 8.65 -9.82
C LEU A 33 11.11 7.59 -8.75
N LEU A 34 11.28 6.34 -9.16
CA LEU A 34 11.45 5.17 -8.30
C LEU A 34 12.89 4.65 -8.29
N THR A 35 13.87 5.54 -8.25
CA THR A 35 15.28 5.19 -8.06
C THR A 35 15.51 4.64 -6.64
N LEU A 36 16.12 3.45 -6.51
CA LEU A 36 16.45 2.87 -5.21
C LEU A 36 17.34 3.80 -4.39
N GLY A 37 17.07 3.90 -3.10
CA GLY A 37 17.74 4.81 -2.18
C GLY A 37 17.13 6.23 -2.14
N LYS A 38 16.06 6.50 -2.90
CA LYS A 38 15.38 7.80 -2.89
C LYS A 38 14.45 7.92 -1.67
N PRO A 39 14.52 9.01 -0.88
CA PRO A 39 13.57 9.26 0.19
C PRO A 39 12.17 9.54 -0.41
N LEU A 40 11.17 8.80 0.04
CA LEU A 40 9.79 8.88 -0.44
C LEU A 40 8.81 9.35 0.64
N ALA A 41 9.14 9.16 1.91
CA ALA A 41 8.24 9.36 3.04
C ALA A 41 9.00 9.75 4.31
N ILE A 42 8.27 9.87 5.42
CA ILE A 42 8.88 10.03 6.75
C ILE A 42 9.70 8.79 7.14
N GLU A 43 10.70 8.98 8.00
CA GLU A 43 11.61 7.91 8.45
C GLU A 43 10.87 6.73 9.10
N GLN A 44 9.76 6.98 9.79
CA GLN A 44 8.98 5.93 10.45
C GLN A 44 8.21 5.03 9.48
N LEU A 45 8.07 5.41 8.19
CA LEU A 45 7.31 4.59 7.24
C LEU A 45 8.11 3.40 6.76
N ASN A 46 7.62 2.21 7.11
CA ASN A 46 8.05 0.93 6.56
C ASN A 46 6.90 0.28 5.80
N VAL A 47 7.11 -0.01 4.53
CA VAL A 47 6.16 -0.75 3.68
C VAL A 47 6.75 -2.09 3.31
N VAL A 48 6.01 -3.15 3.57
CA VAL A 48 6.45 -4.52 3.33
C VAL A 48 5.52 -5.26 2.35
N ASP A 49 6.10 -6.20 1.62
CA ASP A 49 5.39 -7.29 0.94
C ASP A 49 5.91 -8.61 1.51
N ASP A 50 5.08 -9.32 2.27
CA ASP A 50 5.52 -10.48 3.04
C ASP A 50 4.71 -11.74 2.72
N ALA A 51 5.32 -12.62 1.94
CA ALA A 51 4.74 -13.92 1.58
C ALA A 51 4.82 -14.97 2.71
N THR A 52 5.44 -14.65 3.85
CA THR A 52 5.68 -15.62 4.93
C THR A 52 4.66 -15.55 6.07
N MET A 53 3.70 -14.61 6.00
CA MET A 53 2.70 -14.41 7.05
C MET A 53 1.71 -15.59 7.14
N PRO A 54 1.64 -16.31 8.27
CA PRO A 54 0.82 -17.52 8.35
C PRO A 54 -0.67 -17.25 8.18
N GLY A 55 -1.34 -18.10 7.38
CA GLY A 55 -2.80 -18.07 7.24
C GLY A 55 -3.37 -16.96 6.36
N LEU A 56 -2.54 -16.08 5.82
CA LEU A 56 -3.01 -15.03 4.90
C LEU A 56 -3.04 -15.53 3.44
N PRO A 57 -4.03 -15.10 2.65
CA PRO A 57 -4.23 -15.58 1.26
C PRO A 57 -3.08 -15.31 0.30
N GLY A 58 -2.30 -14.25 0.55
CA GLY A 58 -1.12 -13.93 -0.27
C GLY A 58 0.12 -14.76 0.07
N SER A 59 0.07 -15.60 1.12
CA SER A 59 1.24 -16.35 1.60
C SER A 59 1.56 -17.55 0.71
N LEU A 60 2.83 -17.69 0.37
CA LEU A 60 3.36 -18.78 -0.44
C LEU A 60 4.82 -19.03 -0.12
N LYS A 61 5.28 -20.26 -0.35
CA LYS A 61 6.68 -20.63 -0.15
C LYS A 61 7.54 -20.36 -1.37
N TYR A 62 7.01 -20.63 -2.54
CA TYR A 62 7.65 -20.36 -3.84
C TYR A 62 6.63 -19.69 -4.74
N ASP A 63 7.06 -18.75 -5.59
CA ASP A 63 6.25 -18.21 -6.64
C ASP A 63 6.07 -19.17 -7.82
N ASP A 64 5.31 -18.80 -8.85
CA ASP A 64 5.03 -19.66 -9.99
C ASP A 64 6.20 -19.81 -10.96
N GLU A 65 7.33 -19.14 -10.71
CA GLU A 65 8.63 -19.38 -11.36
C GLU A 65 9.57 -20.22 -10.50
N GLY A 66 9.15 -20.71 -9.33
CA GLY A 66 9.94 -21.52 -8.40
C GLY A 66 10.97 -20.69 -7.62
N VAL A 67 10.83 -19.38 -7.54
CA VAL A 67 11.67 -18.51 -6.72
C VAL A 67 11.14 -18.52 -5.28
N LEU A 68 12.04 -18.70 -4.30
CA LEU A 68 11.68 -18.66 -2.89
C LEU A 68 11.09 -17.28 -2.55
N ALA A 69 9.87 -17.28 -2.08
CA ALA A 69 9.19 -16.08 -1.61
C ALA A 69 9.63 -15.73 -0.18
N GLY A 70 9.45 -14.49 0.23
CA GLY A 70 9.90 -14.03 1.54
C GLY A 70 9.33 -12.66 1.87
N ARG A 71 9.85 -12.06 2.93
CA ARG A 71 9.55 -10.69 3.33
C ARG A 71 10.48 -9.72 2.63
N LYS A 72 9.93 -8.65 2.06
CA LYS A 72 10.64 -7.57 1.38
C LYS A 72 10.21 -6.24 1.97
N TYR A 73 11.16 -5.35 2.19
CA TYR A 73 10.88 -3.95 2.47
C TYR A 73 10.86 -3.18 1.15
N LEU A 74 9.70 -2.73 0.73
CA LEU A 74 9.54 -1.86 -0.45
C LEU A 74 10.00 -0.44 -0.12
N ILE A 75 9.52 0.08 1.01
CA ILE A 75 10.06 1.28 1.66
C ILE A 75 10.61 0.84 3.01
N LYS A 76 11.80 1.29 3.34
CA LYS A 76 12.43 1.07 4.64
C LYS A 76 12.95 2.40 5.17
N ASP A 77 12.55 2.75 6.39
CA ASP A 77 12.94 4.00 7.04
C ASP A 77 12.67 5.22 6.11
N GLY A 78 11.49 5.25 5.47
CA GLY A 78 11.07 6.28 4.51
C GLY A 78 11.76 6.25 3.14
N VAL A 79 12.68 5.33 2.90
CA VAL A 79 13.51 5.26 1.68
C VAL A 79 13.08 4.11 0.79
N LEU A 80 13.00 4.33 -0.54
CA LEU A 80 12.77 3.25 -1.51
C LEU A 80 13.89 2.23 -1.46
N ASN A 81 13.58 1.03 -0.97
CA ASN A 81 14.57 0.02 -0.67
C ASN A 81 14.62 -1.11 -1.70
N GLN A 82 13.47 -1.57 -2.20
CA GLN A 82 13.39 -2.73 -3.09
C GLN A 82 12.15 -2.64 -3.97
N ARG A 83 12.19 -3.33 -5.12
CA ARG A 83 11.05 -3.59 -6.01
C ARG A 83 10.62 -5.04 -5.92
N LEU A 84 9.44 -5.33 -6.43
CA LEU A 84 8.97 -6.69 -6.66
C LEU A 84 9.36 -7.16 -8.06
N HIS A 85 9.92 -8.35 -8.17
CA HIS A 85 10.45 -8.89 -9.41
C HIS A 85 9.97 -10.30 -9.73
N SER A 86 9.76 -10.54 -11.03
CA SER A 86 9.90 -11.86 -11.66
C SER A 86 11.37 -12.12 -12.03
N ARG A 87 11.69 -13.30 -12.54
CA ARG A 87 13.04 -13.58 -13.10
C ARG A 87 13.34 -12.69 -14.30
N GLU A 88 12.33 -12.43 -15.14
CA GLU A 88 12.49 -11.57 -16.32
C GLU A 88 12.83 -10.14 -15.94
N THR A 89 12.02 -9.52 -15.07
CA THR A 89 12.26 -8.13 -14.66
C THR A 89 13.54 -7.97 -13.85
N ALA A 90 13.87 -8.95 -13.02
CA ALA A 90 15.14 -8.99 -12.29
C ALA A 90 16.35 -9.00 -13.24
N GLY A 91 16.31 -9.83 -14.28
CA GLY A 91 17.35 -9.86 -15.30
C GLY A 91 17.46 -8.55 -16.09
N LYS A 92 16.33 -7.96 -16.49
CA LYS A 92 16.29 -6.68 -17.23
C LYS A 92 16.83 -5.48 -16.43
N MET A 93 16.60 -5.47 -15.11
CA MET A 93 17.02 -4.37 -14.24
C MET A 93 18.32 -4.65 -13.48
N ASN A 94 18.93 -5.83 -13.67
CA ASN A 94 20.12 -6.29 -12.94
C ASN A 94 19.90 -6.25 -11.41
N GLU A 95 18.71 -6.70 -10.97
CA GLU A 95 18.31 -6.86 -9.58
C GLU A 95 18.05 -8.34 -9.28
N ALA A 96 17.79 -8.71 -8.02
CA ALA A 96 17.50 -10.09 -7.65
C ALA A 96 16.00 -10.41 -7.80
N PRO A 97 15.60 -11.62 -8.22
CA PRO A 97 14.21 -12.05 -8.21
C PRO A 97 13.68 -12.13 -6.77
N THR A 98 12.41 -11.78 -6.57
CA THR A 98 11.86 -11.60 -5.23
C THR A 98 10.81 -12.64 -4.82
N GLY A 99 10.48 -13.60 -5.70
CA GLY A 99 9.44 -14.58 -5.44
C GLY A 99 8.03 -13.96 -5.52
N ASN A 100 7.85 -13.07 -6.50
CA ASN A 100 6.60 -12.36 -6.74
C ASN A 100 6.02 -12.61 -8.13
N ALA A 101 6.56 -13.55 -8.91
CA ALA A 101 5.99 -13.95 -10.18
C ALA A 101 4.79 -14.88 -9.93
N ARG A 102 3.57 -14.37 -10.09
CA ARG A 102 2.34 -15.09 -9.75
C ARG A 102 1.35 -15.07 -10.92
N ALA A 103 0.62 -16.16 -11.09
CA ALA A 103 -0.45 -16.31 -12.07
C ALA A 103 -1.77 -16.68 -11.40
N ILE A 104 -2.90 -16.25 -11.98
CA ILE A 104 -4.23 -16.61 -11.46
C ILE A 104 -4.55 -18.10 -11.66
N ALA A 105 -3.98 -18.70 -12.71
CA ALA A 105 -4.12 -20.12 -13.03
C ALA A 105 -2.97 -20.58 -13.93
N ALA A 106 -2.76 -21.89 -14.06
CA ALA A 106 -1.68 -22.48 -14.85
C ALA A 106 -1.75 -22.14 -16.37
N SER A 107 -2.88 -21.65 -16.86
CA SER A 107 -3.05 -21.19 -18.25
C SER A 107 -2.58 -19.76 -18.50
N TYR A 108 -2.18 -19.03 -17.45
CA TYR A 108 -1.70 -17.67 -17.55
C TYR A 108 -0.20 -17.59 -17.31
N PRO A 109 0.53 -16.71 -17.99
CA PRO A 109 1.94 -16.47 -17.67
C PRO A 109 2.05 -15.80 -16.29
N PRO A 110 3.01 -16.21 -15.47
CA PRO A 110 3.33 -15.48 -14.24
C PRO A 110 3.78 -14.05 -14.56
N ILE A 111 3.25 -13.09 -13.83
CA ILE A 111 3.64 -11.66 -13.89
C ILE A 111 3.98 -11.18 -12.49
N VAL A 112 4.64 -10.03 -12.37
CA VAL A 112 4.97 -9.48 -11.04
C VAL A 112 3.69 -9.12 -10.29
N ARG A 113 3.51 -9.66 -9.08
CA ARG A 113 2.33 -9.45 -8.24
C ARG A 113 2.70 -9.36 -6.77
N MET A 114 2.00 -8.51 -6.05
CA MET A 114 2.07 -8.45 -4.59
C MET A 114 1.61 -9.75 -3.92
N THR A 115 1.97 -9.92 -2.65
CA THR A 115 1.57 -11.03 -1.76
C THR A 115 0.72 -10.51 -0.60
N ASN A 116 1.28 -10.31 0.59
CA ASN A 116 0.62 -9.60 1.70
C ASN A 116 1.33 -8.27 1.88
N THR A 117 0.73 -7.21 1.35
CA THR A 117 1.35 -5.88 1.31
C THR A 117 0.77 -5.00 2.40
N GLY A 118 1.62 -4.29 3.13
CA GLY A 118 1.13 -3.43 4.20
C GLY A 118 2.16 -2.47 4.78
N ILE A 119 1.67 -1.62 5.66
CA ILE A 119 2.49 -0.73 6.49
C ILE A 119 2.79 -1.44 7.80
N GLU A 120 4.05 -1.42 8.25
CA GLU A 120 4.40 -1.90 9.60
C GLU A 120 3.84 -0.97 10.67
N ALA A 121 3.47 -1.56 11.82
CA ALA A 121 3.03 -0.76 12.96
C ALA A 121 4.15 0.16 13.45
N GLY A 122 3.76 1.39 13.75
CA GLY A 122 4.59 2.36 14.47
C GLY A 122 4.37 2.28 15.97
N ASP A 123 4.43 3.41 16.62
CA ASP A 123 4.34 3.52 18.09
C ASP A 123 3.20 4.43 18.57
N CYS A 124 2.48 5.09 17.67
CA CYS A 124 1.46 6.08 18.02
C CYS A 124 0.11 5.42 18.37
N PRO A 125 -0.40 5.50 19.61
CA PRO A 125 -1.77 5.07 19.93
C PRO A 125 -2.80 5.93 19.18
N PHE A 126 -3.95 5.32 18.82
CA PHE A 126 -4.98 6.03 18.06
C PHE A 126 -5.47 7.31 18.74
N GLU A 127 -5.68 7.27 20.06
CA GLU A 127 -6.12 8.42 20.84
C GLU A 127 -5.12 9.57 20.81
N GLU A 128 -3.82 9.27 20.84
CA GLU A 128 -2.76 10.28 20.71
C GLU A 128 -2.67 10.82 19.28
N MET A 129 -2.89 9.94 18.28
CA MET A 129 -2.87 10.30 16.87
C MET A 129 -3.90 11.38 16.51
N ILE A 130 -5.05 11.38 17.18
CA ILE A 130 -6.12 12.35 16.90
C ILE A 130 -6.17 13.52 17.87
N ALA A 131 -5.46 13.47 19.00
CA ALA A 131 -5.63 14.38 20.14
C ALA A 131 -5.45 15.88 19.82
N ASP A 132 -4.57 16.21 18.89
CA ASP A 132 -4.25 17.59 18.46
C ASP A 132 -4.96 18.01 17.16
N ILE A 133 -5.84 17.18 16.60
CA ILE A 133 -6.61 17.50 15.40
C ILE A 133 -7.81 18.39 15.78
N GLU A 134 -7.76 19.67 15.42
CA GLU A 134 -8.89 20.59 15.62
C GLU A 134 -10.06 20.22 14.73
N GLU A 135 -9.81 19.98 13.43
CA GLU A 135 -10.77 19.54 12.44
C GLU A 135 -10.12 18.54 11.46
N GLY A 136 -10.77 17.41 11.24
CA GLY A 136 -10.28 16.37 10.35
C GLY A 136 -11.37 15.35 10.02
N VAL A 137 -10.98 14.33 9.24
CA VAL A 137 -11.86 13.20 8.90
C VAL A 137 -11.19 11.88 9.28
N TYR A 138 -11.94 11.04 9.94
CA TYR A 138 -11.63 9.63 10.15
C TYR A 138 -12.35 8.79 9.09
N ALA A 139 -11.60 8.27 8.14
CA ALA A 139 -12.10 7.46 7.03
C ALA A 139 -11.94 5.97 7.33
N VAL A 140 -13.03 5.21 7.22
CA VAL A 140 -13.11 3.83 7.70
C VAL A 140 -13.53 2.91 6.57
N ARG A 141 -12.77 1.84 6.38
CA ARG A 141 -12.95 0.82 5.35
C ARG A 141 -12.97 1.41 3.94
N MET A 142 -12.89 0.56 2.93
CA MET A 142 -12.90 0.94 1.53
C MET A 142 -14.17 0.43 0.85
N LEU A 143 -14.77 1.26 0.00
CA LEU A 143 -15.81 0.86 -0.97
C LEU A 143 -15.21 0.53 -2.32
N GLY A 144 -14.22 1.30 -2.76
CA GLY A 144 -13.58 1.18 -4.04
C GLY A 144 -12.58 2.30 -4.27
N GLY A 145 -11.76 2.16 -5.29
CA GLY A 145 -10.77 3.18 -5.66
C GLY A 145 -9.94 2.73 -6.84
N GLN A 146 -9.11 3.65 -7.30
CA GLN A 146 -8.17 3.39 -8.39
C GLN A 146 -6.95 4.29 -8.24
N THR A 147 -5.84 3.79 -8.79
CA THR A 147 -4.63 4.57 -8.99
C THR A 147 -4.32 4.62 -10.48
N ASN A 148 -4.01 5.81 -10.98
CA ASN A 148 -3.61 6.03 -12.36
C ASN A 148 -2.29 6.83 -12.37
N GLY A 149 -1.18 6.14 -12.60
CA GLY A 149 0.15 6.72 -12.48
C GLY A 149 0.43 7.22 -11.06
N GLU A 150 0.62 8.52 -10.92
CA GLU A 150 0.92 9.17 -9.65
C GLU A 150 -0.32 9.62 -8.86
N MET A 151 -1.52 9.51 -9.45
CA MET A 151 -2.76 10.00 -8.84
C MET A 151 -3.63 8.85 -8.35
N PHE A 152 -4.21 9.00 -7.16
CA PHE A 152 -5.17 8.06 -6.61
C PHE A 152 -6.50 8.72 -6.27
N THR A 153 -7.54 7.90 -6.24
CA THR A 153 -8.86 8.26 -5.69
C THR A 153 -9.45 7.03 -5.02
N PHE A 154 -9.82 7.15 -3.74
CA PHE A 154 -10.43 6.09 -2.94
C PHE A 154 -11.69 6.58 -2.25
N ALA A 155 -12.72 5.74 -2.20
CA ALA A 155 -13.94 5.99 -1.45
C ALA A 155 -13.95 5.14 -0.16
N ALA A 156 -14.12 5.80 0.98
CA ALA A 156 -14.32 5.13 2.25
C ALA A 156 -15.78 4.66 2.40
N ALA A 157 -15.98 3.54 3.06
CA ALA A 157 -17.32 3.01 3.34
C ALA A 157 -18.05 3.83 4.41
N GLN A 158 -17.30 4.41 5.34
CA GLN A 158 -17.80 5.23 6.42
C GLN A 158 -16.81 6.38 6.66
N GLY A 159 -17.32 7.48 7.15
CA GLY A 159 -16.52 8.62 7.59
C GLY A 159 -17.08 9.25 8.83
N TYR A 160 -16.22 9.84 9.62
CA TYR A 160 -16.56 10.59 10.82
C TYR A 160 -15.72 11.86 10.86
N MET A 161 -16.32 12.95 11.31
CA MET A 161 -15.52 14.13 11.63
C MET A 161 -14.64 13.85 12.85
N ILE A 162 -13.46 14.44 12.86
CA ILE A 162 -12.67 14.61 14.07
C ILE A 162 -12.78 16.06 14.45
N ARG A 163 -13.19 16.34 15.69
CA ARG A 163 -13.29 17.71 16.21
C ARG A 163 -12.63 17.79 17.58
N ASN A 164 -11.63 18.66 17.70
CA ASN A 164 -10.89 18.88 18.94
C ASN A 164 -10.41 17.57 19.59
N GLY A 165 -9.80 16.70 18.80
CA GLY A 165 -9.23 15.44 19.25
C GLY A 165 -10.23 14.31 19.53
N GLN A 166 -11.49 14.44 19.08
CA GLN A 166 -12.53 13.44 19.32
C GLN A 166 -13.28 13.07 18.05
N ILE A 167 -13.69 11.81 17.94
CA ILE A 167 -14.59 11.35 16.89
C ILE A 167 -15.97 11.97 17.13
N ALA A 168 -16.50 12.61 16.12
CA ALA A 168 -17.74 13.40 16.16
C ALA A 168 -18.80 12.85 15.18
N GLU A 169 -19.51 13.73 14.49
CA GLU A 169 -20.61 13.37 13.62
C GLU A 169 -20.18 12.52 12.41
N PRO A 170 -21.01 11.56 11.96
CA PRO A 170 -20.77 10.81 10.74
C PRO A 170 -20.88 11.73 9.51
N VAL A 171 -20.08 11.45 8.50
CA VAL A 171 -20.13 12.09 7.18
C VAL A 171 -20.28 11.03 6.09
N SER A 172 -20.97 11.38 5.00
CA SER A 172 -21.20 10.49 3.87
C SER A 172 -20.31 10.81 2.69
N ASP A 173 -20.22 9.85 1.77
CA ASP A 173 -19.55 10.02 0.47
C ASP A 173 -18.06 10.41 0.58
N VAL A 174 -17.38 9.96 1.64
CA VAL A 174 -15.98 10.31 1.87
C VAL A 174 -15.10 9.73 0.76
N THR A 175 -14.53 10.64 -0.04
CA THR A 175 -13.62 10.31 -1.13
C THR A 175 -12.28 11.01 -0.90
N LEU A 176 -11.20 10.26 -0.90
CA LEU A 176 -9.83 10.77 -0.77
C LEU A 176 -9.17 10.79 -2.14
N SER A 177 -8.51 11.89 -2.47
CA SER A 177 -7.76 12.03 -3.73
C SER A 177 -6.43 12.72 -3.48
N GLY A 178 -5.40 12.32 -4.22
CA GLY A 178 -4.09 12.93 -4.07
C GLY A 178 -3.05 12.39 -5.04
N ASN A 179 -1.85 12.99 -4.97
CA ASN A 179 -0.65 12.45 -5.59
C ASN A 179 0.04 11.48 -4.62
N VAL A 180 0.33 10.27 -5.06
CA VAL A 180 0.93 9.20 -4.23
C VAL A 180 2.18 9.69 -3.49
N PHE A 181 3.15 10.26 -4.21
CA PHE A 181 4.43 10.65 -3.62
C PHE A 181 4.32 11.81 -2.65
N GLN A 182 3.39 12.73 -2.92
CA GLN A 182 3.13 13.82 -1.98
C GLN A 182 2.43 13.28 -0.73
N THR A 183 1.40 12.46 -0.90
CA THR A 183 0.65 11.88 0.22
C THR A 183 1.52 11.01 1.14
N LEU A 184 2.49 10.25 0.57
CA LEU A 184 3.46 9.50 1.38
C LEU A 184 4.34 10.41 2.24
N LYS A 185 4.69 11.60 1.75
CA LYS A 185 5.46 12.61 2.52
C LYS A 185 4.61 13.33 3.56
N ASP A 186 3.32 13.39 3.33
CA ASP A 186 2.35 14.04 4.22
C ASP A 186 1.83 13.11 5.33
N ILE A 187 2.32 11.86 5.40
CA ILE A 187 2.10 10.99 6.55
C ILE A 187 2.79 11.62 7.77
N GLU A 188 2.06 11.78 8.88
CA GLU A 188 2.57 12.41 10.11
C GLU A 188 2.69 11.43 11.27
N ALA A 189 1.82 10.40 11.31
CA ALA A 189 1.84 9.40 12.36
C ALA A 189 1.40 8.03 11.85
N ILE A 190 1.99 6.99 12.42
CA ILE A 190 1.73 5.58 12.13
C ILE A 190 1.33 4.90 13.43
N GLY A 191 0.17 4.27 13.44
CA GLY A 191 -0.41 3.63 14.60
C GLY A 191 0.40 2.43 15.12
N ASN A 192 0.16 2.08 16.38
CA ASN A 192 0.77 0.92 17.04
C ASN A 192 -0.10 -0.35 16.94
N ASP A 193 -1.26 -0.25 16.32
CA ASP A 193 -2.13 -1.37 15.97
C ASP A 193 -1.78 -1.93 14.59
N SER A 194 -2.34 -3.09 14.23
CA SER A 194 -2.19 -3.64 12.88
C SER A 194 -3.31 -4.61 12.58
N LEU A 195 -3.85 -4.51 11.38
CA LEU A 195 -4.86 -5.41 10.85
C LEU A 195 -4.52 -5.79 9.42
N TYR A 196 -4.53 -7.10 9.11
CA TYR A 196 -4.46 -7.59 7.74
C TYR A 196 -5.80 -8.21 7.34
N VAL A 197 -6.27 -7.88 6.15
CA VAL A 197 -7.51 -8.40 5.58
C VAL A 197 -7.26 -9.06 4.23
N SER A 198 -8.07 -10.08 3.92
CA SER A 198 -8.02 -10.76 2.64
C SER A 198 -8.55 -9.84 1.53
N GLY A 199 -7.91 -9.88 0.37
CA GLY A 199 -8.30 -9.11 -0.81
C GLY A 199 -8.05 -9.86 -2.10
N GLY A 200 -8.50 -9.26 -3.19
CA GLY A 200 -8.25 -9.72 -4.55
C GLY A 200 -7.63 -8.60 -5.37
N CYS A 201 -6.46 -8.85 -5.94
CA CYS A 201 -5.74 -7.89 -6.77
C CYS A 201 -5.96 -8.20 -8.25
N GLY A 202 -6.12 -7.15 -9.07
CA GLY A 202 -6.27 -7.27 -10.53
C GLY A 202 -5.12 -6.63 -11.29
N LYS A 203 -4.51 -7.35 -12.25
CA LYS A 203 -3.47 -6.83 -13.14
C LYS A 203 -3.32 -7.71 -14.38
N GLY A 204 -3.11 -7.10 -15.54
CA GLY A 204 -2.81 -7.83 -16.79
C GLY A 204 -3.90 -8.82 -17.20
N GLY A 205 -5.17 -8.51 -16.95
CA GLY A 205 -6.29 -9.42 -17.22
C GLY A 205 -6.43 -10.59 -16.24
N GLN A 206 -5.61 -10.62 -15.19
CA GLN A 206 -5.61 -11.65 -14.15
C GLN A 206 -6.24 -11.11 -12.87
N ALA A 207 -7.54 -11.36 -12.65
CA ALA A 207 -8.29 -10.94 -11.46
C ALA A 207 -9.42 -11.93 -11.14
N PRO A 208 -9.73 -12.15 -9.83
CA PRO A 208 -9.00 -11.67 -8.67
C PRO A 208 -7.85 -12.63 -8.29
N LEU A 209 -6.64 -12.13 -8.11
CA LEU A 209 -5.55 -12.90 -7.49
C LEU A 209 -5.59 -12.71 -5.97
N ALA A 210 -5.50 -13.79 -5.21
CA ALA A 210 -5.55 -13.75 -3.76
C ALA A 210 -4.33 -13.02 -3.17
N VAL A 211 -4.59 -11.96 -2.39
CA VAL A 211 -3.60 -11.16 -1.67
C VAL A 211 -4.13 -10.81 -0.29
N SER A 212 -3.31 -10.23 0.56
CA SER A 212 -3.77 -9.50 1.74
C SER A 212 -3.24 -8.07 1.72
N VAL A 213 -4.03 -7.17 2.30
CA VAL A 213 -3.65 -5.79 2.52
C VAL A 213 -3.72 -5.49 4.01
N GLY A 214 -2.83 -4.66 4.53
CA GLY A 214 -2.85 -4.39 5.95
C GLY A 214 -2.00 -3.22 6.39
N GLY A 215 -2.17 -2.87 7.65
CA GLY A 215 -1.42 -1.81 8.30
C GLY A 215 -2.07 -1.39 9.61
N PRO A 216 -1.51 -0.35 10.23
CA PRO A 216 -2.08 0.35 11.38
C PRO A 216 -2.98 1.50 10.93
N HIS A 217 -3.55 2.24 11.89
CA HIS A 217 -4.06 3.58 11.61
C HIS A 217 -2.94 4.48 11.06
N VAL A 218 -3.30 5.35 10.11
CA VAL A 218 -2.34 6.30 9.51
C VAL A 218 -2.94 7.71 9.51
N ARG A 219 -2.22 8.68 10.06
CA ARG A 219 -2.55 10.09 9.95
C ARG A 219 -1.80 10.71 8.77
N ILE A 220 -2.55 11.37 7.91
CA ILE A 220 -2.05 12.08 6.74
C ILE A 220 -2.61 13.49 6.76
N LYS A 221 -1.77 14.49 6.58
CA LYS A 221 -2.22 15.89 6.43
C LYS A 221 -2.52 16.23 4.98
N ASP A 222 -3.25 17.29 4.77
CA ASP A 222 -3.46 17.95 3.46
C ASP A 222 -4.00 17.02 2.34
N VAL A 223 -4.73 15.96 2.70
CA VAL A 223 -5.43 15.10 1.73
C VAL A 223 -6.70 15.80 1.25
N VAL A 224 -6.91 15.82 -0.06
CA VAL A 224 -8.16 16.31 -0.62
C VAL A 224 -9.27 15.32 -0.30
N ILE A 225 -10.28 15.79 0.44
CA ILE A 225 -11.43 14.99 0.83
C ILE A 225 -12.69 15.60 0.23
N GLY A 226 -13.43 14.80 -0.54
CA GLY A 226 -14.80 15.06 -0.94
C GLY A 226 -15.77 14.35 0.00
N GLY A 227 -16.98 14.88 0.16
CA GLY A 227 -18.04 14.30 1.02
C GLY A 227 -19.09 15.31 1.41
N ARG A 228 -20.10 14.87 2.18
CA ARG A 228 -21.20 15.70 2.70
C ARG A 228 -21.40 15.44 4.17
#